data_683378b2f4ab48b6f083252019aefc91
#
_entry.id   683378b2f4ab48b6f083252019aefc91
#
_cell.length_a   1.000
_cell.length_b   1.000
_cell.length_c   1.000
_cell.angle_alpha   90.00
_cell.angle_beta   90.00
_cell.angle_gamma   90.00
#
_symmetry.space_group_name_H-M   'P 1'
#
loop_
_entity.id
_entity.type
_entity.pdbx_description
1 polymer ?
#
loop_
_entity_poly.entity_id
_entity_poly.type
_entity_poly.pdbx_seq_one_letter_code
_entity_poly.pdbx_strand_id
1 'polypeptide(L)'
;MEISEVRKRLLQTVERAKLQAAERRLRNDEATALFGPWLDTIVVPLVRQLAQALRAEGHLFNVFTPSGSVRLMSERKAEDFIELFLDTTGTEPRVVGRTRRSRGSRVHESEEALGAPGALSEEDVLAFLLRALEGFVEK
;
A
#
# COMPACT_ATOMS: atom_id res chain seq x y z
N MET A 1 -7.32 24.55 40.10
CA MET A 1 -8.50 23.91 39.43
C MET A 1 -9.05 22.82 40.32
N GLU A 2 -10.36 22.73 40.44
CA GLU A 2 -10.98 21.73 41.30
C GLU A 2 -10.84 20.32 40.72
N ILE A 3 -10.70 19.33 41.60
CA ILE A 3 -10.56 17.91 41.25
C ILE A 3 -11.75 17.42 40.42
N SER A 4 -12.97 17.85 40.79
CA SER A 4 -14.20 17.46 40.07
C SER A 4 -14.19 17.95 38.64
N GLU A 5 -13.67 19.14 38.38
CA GLU A 5 -13.57 19.70 37.04
C GLU A 5 -12.52 18.95 36.19
N VAL A 6 -11.39 18.64 36.82
CA VAL A 6 -10.32 17.85 36.15
C VAL A 6 -10.85 16.47 35.77
N ARG A 7 -11.54 15.81 36.70
CA ARG A 7 -12.13 14.50 36.46
C ARG A 7 -13.16 14.53 35.33
N LYS A 8 -14.03 15.53 35.34
CA LYS A 8 -15.04 15.70 34.31
C LYS A 8 -14.41 15.84 32.91
N ARG A 9 -13.41 16.71 32.78
CA ARG A 9 -12.72 16.92 31.50
C ARG A 9 -11.97 15.67 31.05
N LEU A 10 -11.35 14.94 32.00
CA LEU A 10 -10.68 13.69 31.69
C LEU A 10 -11.67 12.65 31.15
N LEU A 11 -12.82 12.50 31.80
CA LEU A 11 -13.85 11.55 31.38
C LEU A 11 -14.35 11.90 29.96
N GLN A 12 -14.58 13.16 29.68
CA GLN A 12 -14.99 13.61 28.34
C GLN A 12 -13.91 13.31 27.30
N THR A 13 -12.65 13.51 27.64
CA THR A 13 -11.52 13.21 26.74
C THR A 13 -11.42 11.69 26.48
N VAL A 14 -11.57 10.87 27.52
CA VAL A 14 -11.53 9.40 27.39
C VAL A 14 -12.69 8.92 26.51
N GLU A 15 -13.90 9.43 26.74
CA GLU A 15 -15.07 9.06 25.93
C GLU A 15 -14.88 9.43 24.45
N ARG A 16 -14.37 10.62 24.19
CA ARG A 16 -14.09 11.07 22.81
C ARG A 16 -13.04 10.20 22.16
N ALA A 17 -11.97 9.87 22.87
CA ALA A 17 -10.90 9.03 22.35
C ALA A 17 -11.40 7.61 22.02
N LYS A 18 -12.26 7.05 22.86
CA LYS A 18 -12.86 5.72 22.62
C LYS A 18 -13.74 5.74 21.37
N LEU A 19 -14.54 6.79 21.20
CA LEU A 19 -15.40 6.94 20.03
C LEU A 19 -14.59 7.05 18.76
N GLN A 20 -13.55 7.89 18.77
CA GLN A 20 -12.66 8.06 17.62
C GLN A 20 -11.94 6.76 17.25
N ALA A 21 -11.50 5.99 18.27
CA ALA A 21 -10.86 4.70 18.03
C ALA A 21 -11.82 3.69 17.40
N ALA A 22 -13.08 3.67 17.87
CA ALA A 22 -14.10 2.80 17.30
C ALA A 22 -14.40 3.15 15.85
N GLU A 23 -14.54 4.44 15.54
CA GLU A 23 -14.75 4.93 14.18
C GLU A 23 -13.59 4.59 13.25
N ARG A 24 -12.37 4.71 13.76
CA ARG A 24 -11.17 4.36 12.98
C ARG A 24 -11.14 2.87 12.65
N ARG A 25 -11.44 2.01 13.63
CA ARG A 25 -11.50 0.57 13.40
C ARG A 25 -12.54 0.22 12.35
N LEU A 26 -13.71 0.86 12.40
CA LEU A 26 -14.76 0.64 11.43
C LEU A 26 -14.31 1.02 10.02
N ARG A 27 -13.68 2.19 9.86
CA ARG A 27 -13.15 2.63 8.56
C ARG A 27 -12.09 1.68 8.04
N ASN A 28 -11.20 1.20 8.91
CA ASN A 28 -10.13 0.26 8.53
C ASN A 28 -10.72 -1.09 8.10
N ASP A 29 -11.74 -1.57 8.81
CA ASP A 29 -12.42 -2.83 8.46
C ASP A 29 -13.12 -2.73 7.12
N GLU A 30 -13.81 -1.62 6.86
CA GLU A 30 -14.47 -1.36 5.59
C GLU A 30 -13.46 -1.28 4.45
N ALA A 31 -12.35 -0.59 4.66
CA ALA A 31 -11.29 -0.46 3.67
C ALA A 31 -10.65 -1.82 3.35
N THR A 32 -10.40 -2.62 4.37
CA THR A 32 -9.84 -3.97 4.20
C THR A 32 -10.80 -4.86 3.39
N ALA A 33 -12.10 -4.75 3.68
CA ALA A 33 -13.12 -5.52 2.98
C ALA A 33 -13.23 -5.15 1.50
N LEU A 34 -12.95 -3.89 1.15
CA LEU A 34 -12.92 -3.43 -0.25
C LEU A 34 -11.60 -3.79 -0.92
N PHE A 35 -10.50 -3.64 -0.21
CA PHE A 35 -9.16 -3.80 -0.77
C PHE A 35 -8.85 -5.24 -1.15
N GLY A 36 -9.17 -6.20 -0.30
CA GLY A 36 -8.81 -7.61 -0.51
C GLY A 36 -9.33 -8.18 -1.83
N PRO A 37 -10.66 -8.16 -2.08
CA PRO A 37 -11.19 -8.65 -3.34
C PRO A 37 -10.69 -7.88 -4.56
N TRP A 38 -10.56 -6.58 -4.46
CA TRP A 38 -10.03 -5.74 -5.54
C TRP A 38 -8.57 -6.10 -5.85
N LEU A 39 -7.76 -6.29 -4.82
CA LEU A 39 -6.38 -6.74 -4.99
C LEU A 39 -6.32 -8.05 -5.75
N ASP A 40 -7.11 -9.04 -5.32
CA ASP A 40 -7.06 -10.38 -5.88
C ASP A 40 -7.63 -10.46 -7.30
N THR A 41 -8.68 -9.70 -7.61
CA THR A 41 -9.38 -9.80 -8.89
C THR A 41 -8.88 -8.83 -9.94
N ILE A 42 -8.36 -7.68 -9.55
CA ILE A 42 -7.92 -6.62 -10.49
C ILE A 42 -6.39 -6.46 -10.49
N VAL A 43 -5.80 -6.24 -9.32
CA VAL A 43 -4.39 -5.86 -9.22
C VAL A 43 -3.45 -7.03 -9.49
N VAL A 44 -3.68 -8.16 -8.84
CA VAL A 44 -2.80 -9.34 -9.00
C VAL A 44 -2.75 -9.81 -10.45
N PRO A 45 -3.89 -9.98 -11.16
CA PRO A 45 -3.84 -10.34 -12.57
C PRO A 45 -3.08 -9.32 -13.43
N LEU A 46 -3.25 -8.03 -13.16
CA LEU A 46 -2.55 -6.96 -13.87
C LEU A 46 -1.03 -7.07 -13.65
N VAL A 47 -0.60 -7.25 -12.41
CA VAL A 47 0.82 -7.38 -12.07
C VAL A 47 1.43 -8.62 -12.74
N ARG A 48 0.66 -9.72 -12.81
CA ARG A 48 1.11 -10.95 -13.50
C ARG A 48 1.28 -10.71 -14.99
N GLN A 49 0.35 -10.00 -15.63
CA GLN A 49 0.47 -9.64 -17.05
C GLN A 49 1.71 -8.78 -17.27
N LEU A 50 1.96 -7.84 -16.37
CA LEU A 50 3.12 -6.96 -16.45
C LEU A 50 4.42 -7.74 -16.31
N ALA A 51 4.48 -8.69 -15.37
CA ALA A 51 5.64 -9.56 -15.20
C ALA A 51 5.95 -10.37 -16.45
N GLN A 52 4.91 -10.90 -17.11
CA GLN A 52 5.07 -11.64 -18.37
C GLN A 52 5.59 -10.75 -19.50
N ALA A 53 5.06 -9.53 -19.61
CA ALA A 53 5.51 -8.56 -20.60
C ALA A 53 6.96 -8.17 -20.37
N LEU A 54 7.35 -7.95 -19.11
CA LEU A 54 8.73 -7.64 -18.73
C LEU A 54 9.68 -8.77 -19.09
N ARG A 55 9.27 -10.01 -18.87
CA ARG A 55 10.08 -11.20 -19.21
C ARG A 55 10.31 -11.28 -20.71
N ALA A 56 9.31 -10.99 -21.51
CA ALA A 56 9.45 -10.96 -22.97
C ALA A 56 10.45 -9.90 -23.42
N GLU A 57 10.62 -8.82 -22.65
CA GLU A 57 11.59 -7.76 -22.92
C GLU A 57 12.97 -8.00 -22.24
N GLY A 58 13.15 -9.15 -21.62
CA GLY A 58 14.41 -9.51 -20.98
C GLY A 58 14.57 -9.05 -19.55
N HIS A 59 13.50 -8.53 -18.94
CA HIS A 59 13.52 -8.10 -17.53
C HIS A 59 12.78 -9.12 -16.67
N LEU A 60 13.53 -9.81 -15.80
CA LEU A 60 13.01 -10.94 -15.04
C LEU A 60 12.49 -10.49 -13.68
N PHE A 61 11.17 -10.53 -13.54
CA PHE A 61 10.47 -10.21 -12.29
C PHE A 61 9.51 -11.33 -11.94
N ASN A 62 9.37 -11.58 -10.66
CA ASN A 62 8.41 -12.54 -10.11
C ASN A 62 7.32 -11.80 -9.33
N VAL A 63 6.13 -12.39 -9.34
CA VAL A 63 5.00 -11.87 -8.56
C VAL A 63 4.92 -12.65 -7.27
N PHE A 64 4.90 -11.95 -6.15
CA PHE A 64 4.77 -12.51 -4.83
C PHE A 64 3.55 -11.87 -4.15
N THR A 65 2.70 -12.71 -3.56
CA THR A 65 1.44 -12.26 -2.95
C THR A 65 1.43 -12.59 -1.46
N PRO A 66 2.14 -11.78 -0.64
CA PRO A 66 2.02 -11.94 0.82
C PRO A 66 0.60 -11.59 1.24
N SER A 67 0.20 -11.99 2.43
CA SER A 67 -1.14 -11.69 2.92
C SER A 67 -1.40 -10.17 2.89
N GLY A 68 -2.42 -9.76 2.13
CA GLY A 68 -2.85 -8.36 2.06
C GLY A 68 -2.02 -7.45 1.19
N SER A 69 -1.13 -7.99 0.33
CA SER A 69 -0.36 -7.17 -0.59
C SER A 69 0.04 -7.94 -1.85
N VAL A 70 0.58 -7.22 -2.84
CA VAL A 70 1.19 -7.82 -4.02
C VAL A 70 2.54 -7.15 -4.24
N ARG A 71 3.53 -7.97 -4.59
CA ARG A 71 4.89 -7.52 -4.79
C ARG A 71 5.43 -8.02 -6.11
N LEU A 72 6.01 -7.11 -6.90
CA LEU A 72 6.73 -7.42 -8.13
C LEU A 72 8.21 -7.33 -7.80
N MET A 73 8.90 -8.48 -7.76
CA MET A 73 10.27 -8.57 -7.29
C MET A 73 11.22 -8.94 -8.41
N SER A 74 12.40 -8.31 -8.43
CA SER A 74 13.47 -8.70 -9.35
C SER A 74 13.97 -10.11 -9.01
N GLU A 75 14.12 -10.97 -10.03
CA GLU A 75 14.69 -12.30 -9.82
C GLU A 75 16.16 -12.24 -9.40
N ARG A 76 16.87 -11.17 -9.79
CA ARG A 76 18.29 -11.00 -9.48
C ARG A 76 18.53 -10.50 -8.07
N LYS A 77 17.63 -9.64 -7.58
CA LYS A 77 17.70 -9.05 -6.24
C LYS A 77 16.32 -8.98 -5.63
N ALA A 78 16.05 -9.85 -4.68
CA ALA A 78 14.75 -9.88 -4.01
C ALA A 78 14.44 -8.59 -3.24
N GLU A 79 15.48 -7.83 -2.88
CA GLU A 79 15.29 -6.52 -2.22
C GLU A 79 14.83 -5.43 -3.18
N ASP A 80 14.96 -5.65 -4.49
CA ASP A 80 14.47 -4.72 -5.52
C ASP A 80 13.04 -5.11 -5.88
N PHE A 81 12.08 -4.29 -5.49
CA PHE A 81 10.68 -4.61 -5.69
C PHE A 81 9.79 -3.38 -5.76
N ILE A 82 8.59 -3.61 -6.28
CA ILE A 82 7.47 -2.68 -6.25
C ILE A 82 6.33 -3.40 -5.54
N GLU A 83 5.72 -2.75 -4.56
CA GLU A 83 4.67 -3.36 -3.74
C GLU A 83 3.46 -2.44 -3.64
N LEU A 84 2.27 -3.04 -3.69
CA LEU A 84 1.03 -2.34 -3.35
C LEU A 84 0.43 -2.98 -2.10
N PHE A 85 0.04 -2.14 -1.17
CA PHE A 85 -0.56 -2.58 0.09
C PHE A 85 -1.53 -1.51 0.61
N LEU A 86 -2.35 -1.92 1.56
CA LEU A 86 -3.26 -1.00 2.25
C LEU A 86 -2.59 -0.50 3.52
N ASP A 87 -2.45 0.81 3.64
CA ASP A 87 -1.91 1.47 4.83
C ASP A 87 -3.05 1.95 5.71
N THR A 88 -3.17 1.37 6.91
CA THR A 88 -4.18 1.73 7.90
C THR A 88 -3.59 2.45 9.12
N THR A 89 -2.33 2.86 9.04
CA THR A 89 -1.63 3.51 10.16
C THR A 89 -1.95 4.99 10.29
N GLY A 90 -2.44 5.61 9.22
CA GLY A 90 -2.82 7.03 9.22
C GLY A 90 -4.26 7.27 9.67
N THR A 91 -4.72 8.50 9.50
CA THR A 91 -6.09 8.89 9.85
C THR A 91 -7.12 8.28 8.90
N GLU A 92 -6.75 8.09 7.63
CA GLU A 92 -7.60 7.48 6.61
C GLU A 92 -6.87 6.30 5.98
N PRO A 93 -7.55 5.15 5.77
CA PRO A 93 -6.96 4.04 5.03
C PRO A 93 -6.69 4.44 3.58
N ARG A 94 -5.54 4.08 3.08
CA ARG A 94 -5.16 4.40 1.71
C ARG A 94 -4.29 3.30 1.11
N VAL A 95 -4.41 3.14 -0.20
CA VAL A 95 -3.55 2.23 -0.95
C VAL A 95 -2.23 2.94 -1.20
N VAL A 96 -1.14 2.27 -0.87
CA VAL A 96 0.22 2.80 -1.00
C VAL A 96 1.02 1.92 -1.95
N GLY A 97 1.75 2.55 -2.85
CA GLY A 97 2.75 1.91 -3.67
C GLY A 97 4.13 2.18 -3.08
N ARG A 98 4.89 1.12 -2.83
CA ARG A 98 6.26 1.20 -2.33
C ARG A 98 7.21 0.69 -3.41
N THR A 99 8.28 1.46 -3.64
CA THR A 99 9.32 1.07 -4.59
C THR A 99 10.64 1.02 -3.83
N ARG A 100 11.35 -0.09 -3.96
CA ARG A 100 12.67 -0.25 -3.38
C ARG A 100 13.65 -0.70 -4.46
N ARG A 101 14.72 0.05 -4.61
CA ARG A 101 15.74 -0.21 -5.63
C ARG A 101 17.12 0.03 -5.05
N SER A 102 18.01 -0.95 -5.25
CA SER A 102 19.42 -0.82 -4.86
C SER A 102 20.27 -0.44 -6.05
N ARG A 103 21.22 0.47 -5.82
CA ARG A 103 22.27 0.84 -6.77
C ARG A 103 23.61 0.80 -6.04
N GLY A 104 24.42 -0.21 -6.34
CA GLY A 104 25.66 -0.43 -5.62
C GLY A 104 25.37 -0.67 -4.14
N SER A 105 25.98 0.14 -3.27
CA SER A 105 25.76 0.07 -1.83
C SER A 105 24.58 0.91 -1.34
N ARG A 106 23.92 1.65 -2.24
CA ARG A 106 22.79 2.52 -1.87
C ARG A 106 21.47 1.87 -2.14
N VAL A 107 20.50 2.13 -1.26
CA VAL A 107 19.12 1.71 -1.41
C VAL A 107 18.23 2.94 -1.52
N HIS A 108 17.44 2.99 -2.57
CA HIS A 108 16.42 4.03 -2.76
C HIS A 108 15.05 3.42 -2.47
N GLU A 109 14.37 3.99 -1.49
CA GLU A 109 13.03 3.55 -1.13
C GLU A 109 12.10 4.75 -1.20
N SER A 110 10.95 4.56 -1.83
CA SER A 110 9.93 5.61 -1.93
C SER A 110 8.55 5.01 -1.76
N GLU A 111 7.64 5.83 -1.24
CA GLU A 111 6.24 5.47 -1.10
C GLU A 111 5.37 6.56 -1.72
N GLU A 112 4.31 6.12 -2.38
CA GLU A 112 3.34 7.02 -2.98
C GLU A 112 1.95 6.59 -2.55
N ALA A 113 1.18 7.50 -1.97
CA ALA A 113 -0.21 7.26 -1.66
C ALA A 113 -1.02 7.37 -2.96
N LEU A 114 -1.67 6.29 -3.35
CA LEU A 114 -2.42 6.24 -4.61
C LEU A 114 -3.85 6.73 -4.45
N GLY A 115 -4.47 6.46 -3.30
CA GLY A 115 -5.82 6.88 -3.02
C GLY A 115 -6.55 5.93 -2.09
N ALA A 116 -7.83 6.21 -1.87
CA ALA A 116 -8.68 5.37 -1.04
C ALA A 116 -9.02 4.06 -1.75
N PRO A 117 -9.16 2.94 -1.01
CA PRO A 117 -9.68 1.71 -1.58
C PRO A 117 -11.08 1.96 -2.15
N GLY A 118 -11.35 1.45 -3.35
CA GLY A 118 -12.61 1.67 -4.04
C GLY A 118 -12.65 2.89 -4.93
N ALA A 119 -11.67 3.81 -4.80
CA ALA A 119 -11.55 5.00 -5.64
C ALA A 119 -10.53 4.83 -6.77
N LEU A 120 -9.77 3.75 -6.76
CA LEU A 120 -8.70 3.51 -7.74
C LEU A 120 -9.18 2.61 -8.87
N SER A 121 -8.85 2.98 -10.09
CA SER A 121 -9.10 2.16 -11.27
C SER A 121 -7.88 1.28 -11.56
N GLU A 122 -8.08 0.28 -12.41
CA GLU A 122 -6.99 -0.54 -12.94
C GLU A 122 -5.94 0.33 -13.63
N GLU A 123 -6.37 1.35 -14.37
CA GLU A 123 -5.46 2.25 -15.06
C GLU A 123 -4.62 3.09 -14.10
N ASP A 124 -5.18 3.51 -12.97
CA ASP A 124 -4.41 4.22 -11.94
C ASP A 124 -3.26 3.36 -11.41
N VAL A 125 -3.53 2.08 -11.20
CA VAL A 125 -2.52 1.12 -10.74
C VAL A 125 -1.46 0.90 -11.81
N LEU A 126 -1.87 0.70 -13.05
CA LEU A 126 -0.94 0.51 -14.17
C LEU A 126 -0.04 1.73 -14.33
N ALA A 127 -0.60 2.93 -14.26
CA ALA A 127 0.18 4.16 -14.36
C ALA A 127 1.25 4.26 -13.28
N PHE A 128 0.91 3.90 -12.04
CA PHE A 128 1.88 3.84 -10.95
C PHE A 128 2.98 2.82 -11.24
N LEU A 129 2.60 1.60 -11.63
CA LEU A 129 3.55 0.52 -11.89
C LEU A 129 4.54 0.89 -13.00
N LEU A 130 4.05 1.53 -14.07
CA LEU A 130 4.90 1.95 -15.18
C LEU A 130 5.89 3.03 -14.75
N ARG A 131 5.44 4.01 -13.95
CA ARG A 131 6.36 5.02 -13.41
C ARG A 131 7.43 4.40 -12.52
N ALA A 132 7.02 3.48 -11.65
CA ALA A 132 7.94 2.81 -10.74
C ALA A 132 8.96 1.94 -11.50
N LEU A 133 8.52 1.28 -12.57
CA LEU A 133 9.37 0.40 -13.36
C LEU A 133 10.47 1.14 -14.14
N GLU A 134 10.27 2.40 -14.48
CA GLU A 134 11.26 3.15 -15.25
C GLU A 134 12.66 3.05 -14.65
N GLY A 135 12.77 3.17 -13.33
CA GLY A 135 14.06 3.08 -12.65
C GLY A 135 14.72 1.72 -12.70
N PHE A 136 13.94 0.64 -12.86
CA PHE A 136 14.46 -0.72 -12.92
C PHE A 136 14.90 -1.14 -14.32
N VAL A 137 14.27 -0.61 -15.34
CA VAL A 137 14.56 -0.97 -16.74
C VAL A 137 15.49 0.01 -17.42
N GLU A 138 15.74 1.13 -16.80
CA GLU A 138 16.69 2.14 -17.25
C GLU A 138 18.12 1.63 -17.07
N LYS A 139 18.93 1.80 -18.08
CA LYS A 139 20.34 1.38 -18.06
C LYS A 139 21.29 2.51 -18.34
#